data_ef7d8d8f3c9aaeed04c587f9b45789d8
#
_entry.id   ef7d8d8f3c9aaeed04c587f9b45789d8
#
_cell.length_a   1.000
_cell.length_b   1.000
_cell.length_c   1.000
_cell.angle_alpha   90.00
_cell.angle_beta   90.00
_cell.angle_gamma   90.00
#
_symmetry.space_group_name_H-M   'P 1'
#
loop_
_entity.id
_entity.type
_entity.pdbx_description
1 polymer ?
#
loop_
_entity_poly.entity_id
_entity_poly.type
_entity_poly.pdbx_seq_one_letter_code
_entity_poly.pdbx_strand_id
1 'polypeptide(L)' 'MRVTINGELREITSSRVDALLSELEYEGTHFAIALNYDVLPKSRWAEATLKHGDEIEIITPRQGG' A
#
# COMPACT_ATOMS: atom_id res chain seq x y z
N MET A 1 -10.70 0.36 -9.21
CA MET A 1 -11.17 1.23 -8.10
C MET A 1 -10.17 2.34 -7.88
N ARG A 2 -10.57 3.37 -7.18
CA ARG A 2 -9.72 4.53 -6.99
C ARG A 2 -9.36 4.67 -5.52
N VAL A 3 -8.08 4.82 -5.26
CA VAL A 3 -7.57 4.97 -3.90
C VAL A 3 -6.57 6.11 -3.88
N THR A 4 -6.20 6.55 -2.69
CA THR A 4 -5.17 7.56 -2.52
C THR A 4 -3.91 6.87 -2.01
N ILE A 5 -2.79 7.08 -2.71
CA ILE A 5 -1.53 6.46 -2.34
C ILE A 5 -0.52 7.57 -2.13
N ASN A 6 -0.04 7.68 -0.89
CA ASN A 6 0.92 8.73 -0.52
C ASN A 6 0.42 10.11 -0.95
N GLY A 7 -0.88 10.34 -0.73
CA GLY A 7 -1.48 11.62 -1.02
C GLY A 7 -1.90 11.84 -2.45
N GLU A 8 -1.71 10.86 -3.32
CA GLU A 8 -2.07 10.97 -4.73
C GLU A 8 -3.19 10.03 -5.09
N LEU A 9 -4.18 10.56 -5.77
CA LEU A 9 -5.31 9.75 -6.22
C LEU A 9 -4.86 8.88 -7.38
N ARG A 10 -5.10 7.57 -7.28
CA ARG A 10 -4.66 6.61 -8.28
C ARG A 10 -5.76 5.61 -8.59
N GLU A 11 -5.85 5.25 -9.86
CA GLU A 11 -6.73 4.18 -10.28
C GLU A 11 -5.96 2.87 -10.23
N ILE A 12 -6.53 1.86 -9.56
CA ILE A 12 -5.85 0.58 -9.41
C ILE A 12 -6.79 -0.55 -9.81
N THR A 13 -6.21 -1.71 -10.10
CA THR A 13 -7.00 -2.89 -10.45
C THR A 13 -6.97 -3.94 -9.35
N SER A 14 -6.04 -3.80 -8.41
CA SER A 14 -5.87 -4.79 -7.34
C SER A 14 -6.93 -4.59 -6.26
N SER A 15 -7.27 -5.68 -5.58
CA SER A 15 -8.23 -5.62 -4.48
C SER A 15 -7.61 -5.99 -3.15
N ARG A 16 -6.32 -6.29 -3.11
CA ARG A 16 -5.62 -6.61 -1.87
C ARG A 16 -4.31 -5.84 -1.83
N VAL A 17 -3.81 -5.66 -0.62
CA VAL A 17 -2.60 -4.85 -0.43
C VAL A 17 -1.39 -5.50 -1.11
N ASP A 18 -1.22 -6.82 -0.95
CA ASP A 18 -0.09 -7.48 -1.56
C ASP A 18 -0.12 -7.36 -3.08
N ALA A 19 -1.31 -7.49 -3.68
CA ALA A 19 -1.45 -7.37 -5.12
C ALA A 19 -1.20 -5.93 -5.56
N LEU A 20 -1.61 -4.97 -4.76
CA LEU A 20 -1.37 -3.57 -5.07
C LEU A 20 0.12 -3.27 -5.13
N LEU A 21 0.89 -3.80 -4.18
CA LEU A 21 2.32 -3.57 -4.17
C LEU A 21 2.96 -4.12 -5.43
N SER A 22 2.52 -5.27 -5.90
CA SER A 22 3.01 -5.82 -7.16
C SER A 22 2.60 -4.94 -8.34
N GLU A 23 1.38 -4.47 -8.34
CA GLU A 23 0.90 -3.61 -9.42
C GLU A 23 1.73 -2.34 -9.53
N LEU A 24 2.15 -1.79 -8.39
CA LEU A 24 2.93 -0.57 -8.35
C LEU A 24 4.44 -0.84 -8.41
N GLU A 25 4.81 -2.11 -8.55
CA GLU A 25 6.20 -2.52 -8.70
C GLU A 25 7.05 -2.27 -7.47
N TYR A 26 6.44 -2.31 -6.31
CA TYR A 26 7.20 -2.30 -5.07
C TYR A 26 7.68 -3.72 -4.79
N GLU A 27 8.97 -3.86 -4.54
CA GLU A 27 9.58 -5.16 -4.30
C GLU A 27 10.24 -5.19 -2.95
N GLY A 28 10.30 -6.40 -2.37
CA GLY A 28 10.96 -6.58 -1.13
C GLY A 28 10.06 -6.29 0.05
N THR A 29 10.67 -6.10 1.20
CA THR A 29 9.92 -5.94 2.43
C THR A 29 10.45 -4.79 3.28
N HIS A 30 11.19 -3.88 2.67
CA HIS A 30 11.85 -2.82 3.40
C HIS A 30 11.00 -1.57 3.48
N PHE A 31 9.69 -1.75 3.59
CA PHE A 31 8.80 -0.59 3.72
C PHE A 31 7.64 -0.96 4.61
N ALA A 32 6.97 0.06 5.10
CA ALA A 32 5.80 -0.10 5.95
C ALA A 32 4.57 0.38 5.19
N ILE A 33 3.43 -0.20 5.55
CA ILE A 33 2.15 0.16 4.93
C ILE A 33 1.23 0.64 6.02
N ALA A 34 0.56 1.75 5.78
CA ALA A 34 -0.55 2.19 6.61
C ALA A 34 -1.79 2.23 5.74
N LEU A 35 -2.86 1.65 6.23
CA LEU A 35 -4.13 1.62 5.53
C LEU A 35 -5.11 2.41 6.36
N ASN A 36 -5.60 3.52 5.79
CA ASN A 36 -6.52 4.42 6.49
C ASN A 36 -5.96 4.81 7.85
N TYR A 37 -4.67 5.18 7.86
CA TYR A 37 -3.95 5.69 9.02
C TYR A 37 -3.62 4.62 10.08
N ASP A 38 -3.88 3.36 9.78
CA ASP A 38 -3.51 2.26 10.68
C ASP A 38 -2.38 1.45 10.08
N VAL A 39 -1.34 1.23 10.86
CA VAL A 39 -0.22 0.41 10.38
C VAL A 39 -0.72 -1.00 10.09
N LEU A 40 -0.39 -1.49 8.91
CA LEU A 40 -0.78 -2.83 8.49
C LEU A 40 0.44 -3.73 8.53
N PRO A 41 0.49 -4.69 9.44
CA PRO A 41 1.64 -5.58 9.52
C PRO A 41 1.81 -6.36 8.22
N LYS A 42 3.05 -6.61 7.88
CA LYS A 42 3.37 -7.34 6.66
C LYS A 42 2.66 -8.68 6.59
N SER A 43 2.50 -9.35 7.73
CA SER A 43 1.84 -10.64 7.76
C SER A 43 0.37 -10.57 7.36
N ARG A 44 -0.19 -9.37 7.30
CA ARG A 44 -1.60 -9.18 6.96
C ARG A 44 -1.79 -8.66 5.54
N TRP A 45 -0.72 -8.37 4.82
CA TRP A 45 -0.85 -7.77 3.48
C TRP A 45 -1.64 -8.65 2.53
N ALA A 46 -1.47 -9.96 2.62
CA ALA A 46 -2.10 -10.88 1.68
C ALA A 46 -3.59 -11.02 1.92
N GLU A 47 -4.06 -10.68 3.12
CA GLU A 47 -5.49 -10.79 3.41
C GLU A 47 -6.20 -9.45 3.50
N ALA A 48 -5.45 -8.36 3.54
CA ALA A 48 -6.08 -7.05 3.67
C ALA A 48 -6.70 -6.65 2.34
N THR A 49 -7.99 -6.38 2.37
CA THR A 49 -8.72 -5.99 1.15
C THR A 49 -8.83 -4.48 1.07
N LEU A 50 -8.87 -4.00 -0.17
CA LEU A 50 -8.96 -2.58 -0.45
C LEU A 50 -10.37 -2.24 -0.89
N LYS A 51 -10.78 -1.02 -0.58
CA LYS A 51 -12.08 -0.51 -0.99
C LYS A 51 -11.88 0.83 -1.67
N HIS A 52 -12.82 1.17 -2.53
CA HIS A 52 -12.80 2.46 -3.19
C HIS A 52 -12.73 3.57 -2.14
N GLY A 53 -11.79 4.49 -2.32
CA GLY A 53 -11.64 5.61 -1.41
C GLY A 53 -10.65 5.38 -0.28
N ASP A 54 -10.07 4.18 -0.19
CA ASP A 54 -9.10 3.91 0.86
C ASP A 54 -7.87 4.79 0.70
N GLU A 55 -7.23 5.10 1.83
CA GLU A 55 -5.98 5.84 1.85
C GLU A 55 -4.86 4.91 2.25
N ILE A 56 -3.85 4.84 1.41
CA ILE A 56 -2.72 3.95 1.63
C ILE A 56 -1.46 4.79 1.69
N GLU A 57 -0.63 4.53 2.71
CA GLU A 57 0.69 5.14 2.79
C GLU A 57 1.73 4.06 2.70
N ILE A 58 2.68 4.25 1.80
CA ILE A 58 3.80 3.33 1.64
C ILE A 58 5.03 4.09 2.07
N ILE A 59 5.61 3.67 3.19
CA ILE A 59 6.72 4.37 3.82
C ILE A 59 7.98 3.57 3.57
N THR A 60 8.87 4.10 2.75
CA THR A 60 10.12 3.44 2.45
C THR A 60 11.24 4.11 3.23
N PRO A 61 12.15 3.32 3.80
CA PRO A 61 13.28 3.92 4.50
C PRO A 61 14.21 4.61 3.51
N ARG A 62 14.75 5.73 3.94
CA ARG A 62 15.71 6.45 3.13
C ARG A 62 17.09 5.88 3.38
N GLN A 63 17.79 5.63 2.30
CA GLN A 63 19.11 5.05 2.38
C GLN A 63 20.14 6.15 2.54
N GLY A 64 21.05 5.92 3.49
CA GLY A 64 22.20 6.77 3.65
C GLY A 64 21.83 8.22 3.79
N GLY A 65 20.72 8.35 4.31
CA GLY A 65 20.23 9.71 4.37
C GLY A 65 19.81 10.03 3.03
#